data_a44d1c924db0d1a6aa967cdcddcde005
#
_entry.id   a44d1c924db0d1a6aa967cdcddcde005
#
_cell.length_a   1.000
_cell.length_b   1.000
_cell.length_c   1.000
_cell.angle_alpha   90.00
_cell.angle_beta   90.00
_cell.angle_gamma   90.00
#
_symmetry.space_group_name_H-M   'P 1'
#
loop_
_entity.id
_entity.type
_entity.pdbx_description
1 polymer ?
#
loop_
_entity_poly.entity_id
_entity_poly.type
_entity_poly.pdbx_seq_one_letter_code
_entity_poly.pdbx_strand_id
1 'polypeptide(L)'
;MKTLRSVFFYFTIVWSTIVLGASAVILFYTTLKHAAPHACSRLWGKVNLWAAGVQVEVKGLENVDSLKPCIYAANHQSWFDIFAILAKLPVQFRWLAKEELFKIPVLGIAMTANG
;
A
#
# COMPACT_ATOMS: atom_id res chain seq x y z
N MET A 1 2.55 3.65 27.11
CA MET A 1 1.61 3.75 25.96
C MET A 1 2.30 3.77 24.60
N LYS A 2 3.35 4.60 24.37
CA LYS A 2 4.04 4.64 23.05
C LYS A 2 4.69 3.31 22.67
N THR A 3 5.39 2.66 23.61
CA THR A 3 6.07 1.37 23.37
C THR A 3 5.10 0.24 23.01
N LEU A 4 3.96 0.13 23.72
CA LEU A 4 2.94 -0.89 23.43
C LEU A 4 2.34 -0.72 22.04
N ARG A 5 2.09 0.53 21.65
CA ARG A 5 1.58 0.85 20.31
C ARG A 5 2.60 0.53 19.22
N SER A 6 3.88 0.79 19.47
CA SER A 6 4.95 0.42 18.54
C SER A 6 5.05 -1.09 18.35
N VAL A 7 4.98 -1.87 19.42
CA VAL A 7 4.97 -3.34 19.34
C VAL A 7 3.77 -3.83 18.55
N PHE A 8 2.58 -3.28 18.84
CA PHE A 8 1.35 -3.60 18.10
C PHE A 8 1.47 -3.25 16.62
N PHE A 9 2.05 -2.10 16.29
CA PHE A 9 2.29 -1.70 14.90
C PHE A 9 3.23 -2.67 14.18
N TYR A 10 4.38 -3.02 14.78
CA TYR A 10 5.32 -3.96 14.16
C TYR A 10 4.71 -5.36 13.97
N PHE A 11 3.93 -5.83 14.93
CA PHE A 11 3.18 -7.06 14.76
C PHE A 11 2.17 -6.97 13.61
N THR A 12 1.41 -5.88 13.56
CA THR A 12 0.40 -5.64 12.52
C THR A 12 1.01 -5.55 11.13
N ILE A 13 2.14 -4.85 10.95
CA ILE A 13 2.76 -4.73 9.63
C ILE A 13 3.26 -6.07 9.12
N VAL A 14 3.85 -6.90 9.97
CA VAL A 14 4.31 -8.24 9.57
C VAL A 14 3.11 -9.11 9.15
N TRP A 15 2.10 -9.23 10.00
CA TRP A 15 0.92 -10.05 9.73
C TRP A 15 0.10 -9.55 8.54
N SER A 16 -0.15 -8.26 8.46
CA SER A 16 -0.90 -7.68 7.33
C SER A 16 -0.15 -7.85 6.01
N THR A 17 1.19 -7.76 6.02
CA THR A 17 2.00 -8.00 4.81
C THR A 17 1.89 -9.46 4.36
N ILE A 18 1.97 -10.40 5.28
CA ILE A 18 1.82 -11.84 4.94
C ILE A 18 0.40 -12.11 4.42
N VAL A 19 -0.62 -11.74 5.15
CA VAL A 19 -2.01 -12.07 4.81
C VAL A 19 -2.48 -11.35 3.55
N LEU A 20 -2.33 -10.03 3.50
CA LEU A 20 -2.80 -9.25 2.35
C LEU A 20 -1.89 -9.40 1.14
N GLY A 21 -0.58 -9.61 1.34
CA GLY A 21 0.35 -9.93 0.27
C GLY A 21 0.04 -11.28 -0.38
N ALA A 22 -0.18 -12.33 0.41
CA ALA A 22 -0.59 -13.63 -0.10
C ALA A 22 -1.95 -13.55 -0.81
N SER A 23 -2.91 -12.82 -0.24
CA SER A 23 -4.23 -12.59 -0.86
C SER A 23 -4.11 -11.87 -2.20
N ALA A 24 -3.26 -10.86 -2.30
CA ALA A 24 -3.01 -10.13 -3.53
C ALA A 24 -2.45 -11.05 -4.63
N VAL A 25 -1.49 -11.91 -4.27
CA VAL A 25 -0.91 -12.89 -5.21
C VAL A 25 -1.96 -13.89 -5.69
N ILE A 26 -2.73 -14.46 -4.78
CA ILE A 26 -3.80 -15.41 -5.11
C ILE A 26 -4.84 -14.76 -6.04
N LEU A 27 -5.28 -13.55 -5.69
CA LEU A 27 -6.25 -12.81 -6.49
C LEU A 27 -5.70 -12.44 -7.87
N PHE A 28 -4.42 -12.12 -7.99
CA PHE A 28 -3.81 -11.88 -9.29
C PHE A 28 -3.86 -13.13 -10.17
N TYR A 29 -3.40 -14.28 -9.67
CA TYR A 29 -3.37 -15.52 -10.45
C TYR A 29 -4.76 -16.09 -10.76
N THR A 30 -5.77 -15.82 -9.93
CA THR A 30 -7.15 -16.27 -10.18
C THR A 30 -7.92 -15.35 -11.12
N THR A 31 -7.67 -14.04 -11.07
CA THR A 31 -8.39 -13.05 -11.88
C THR A 31 -7.62 -12.56 -13.08
N LEU A 32 -6.29 -12.69 -13.08
CA LEU A 32 -5.34 -12.12 -14.04
C LEU A 32 -5.51 -10.60 -14.23
N LYS A 33 -5.98 -9.93 -13.17
CA LYS A 33 -6.22 -8.48 -13.16
C LYS A 33 -5.52 -7.83 -11.97
N HIS A 34 -4.89 -6.69 -12.17
CA HIS A 34 -4.20 -5.95 -11.11
C HIS A 34 -5.12 -5.15 -10.17
N ALA A 35 -6.40 -5.04 -10.49
CA ALA A 35 -7.34 -4.27 -9.67
C ALA A 35 -7.57 -4.89 -8.28
N ALA A 36 -7.70 -6.22 -8.20
CA ALA A 36 -7.91 -6.91 -6.94
C ALA A 36 -6.67 -6.88 -6.03
N PRO A 37 -5.43 -7.18 -6.50
CA PRO A 37 -4.20 -6.93 -5.75
C PRO A 37 -4.07 -5.49 -5.26
N HIS A 38 -4.39 -4.50 -6.10
CA HIS A 38 -4.35 -3.10 -5.70
C HIS A 38 -5.33 -2.79 -4.55
N ALA A 39 -6.51 -3.40 -4.54
CA ALA A 39 -7.44 -3.27 -3.41
C ALA A 39 -6.86 -3.85 -2.10
N CYS A 40 -6.14 -4.97 -2.16
CA CYS A 40 -5.41 -5.52 -1.01
C CYS A 40 -4.33 -4.55 -0.51
N SER A 41 -3.58 -3.92 -1.41
CA SER A 41 -2.57 -2.92 -1.06
C SER A 41 -3.19 -1.68 -0.41
N ARG A 42 -4.36 -1.24 -0.87
CA ARG A 42 -5.10 -0.14 -0.24
C ARG A 42 -5.54 -0.50 1.18
N LEU A 43 -6.05 -1.71 1.38
CA LEU A 43 -6.42 -2.20 2.71
C LEU A 43 -5.20 -2.30 3.62
N TRP A 44 -4.07 -2.78 3.10
CA TRP A 44 -2.80 -2.84 3.82
C TRP A 44 -2.35 -1.46 4.31
N GLY A 45 -2.41 -0.44 3.46
CA GLY A 45 -2.12 0.94 3.85
C GLY A 45 -3.05 1.43 4.98
N LYS A 46 -4.36 1.20 4.87
CA LYS A 46 -5.35 1.60 5.89
C LYS A 46 -5.12 0.92 7.23
N VAL A 47 -4.90 -0.40 7.24
CA VAL A 47 -4.67 -1.19 8.46
C VAL A 47 -3.41 -0.72 9.18
N ASN A 48 -2.32 -0.45 8.45
CA ASN A 48 -1.06 -0.01 9.06
C ASN A 48 -1.13 1.43 9.60
N LEU A 49 -1.83 2.34 8.92
CA LEU A 49 -2.10 3.68 9.45
C LEU A 49 -2.92 3.62 10.74
N TRP A 50 -3.97 2.79 10.76
CA TRP A 50 -4.80 2.59 11.95
C TRP A 50 -3.99 2.02 13.12
N ALA A 51 -3.19 0.98 12.89
CA ALA A 51 -2.36 0.38 13.93
C ALA A 51 -1.33 1.36 14.50
N ALA A 52 -0.73 2.18 13.65
CA ALA A 52 0.17 3.24 14.06
C ALA A 52 -0.56 4.43 14.73
N GLY A 53 -1.88 4.55 14.54
CA GLY A 53 -2.70 5.67 14.99
C GLY A 53 -2.41 6.98 14.27
N VAL A 54 -2.03 6.86 13.03
CA VAL A 54 -1.78 7.99 12.16
C VAL A 54 -3.07 8.36 11.45
N GLN A 55 -3.47 9.62 11.60
CA GLN A 55 -4.57 10.21 10.85
C GLN A 55 -4.00 10.96 9.64
N VAL A 56 -4.56 10.70 8.47
CA VAL A 56 -4.15 11.33 7.22
C VAL A 56 -5.29 12.21 6.73
N GLU A 57 -5.05 13.51 6.72
CA GLU A 57 -5.90 14.49 6.06
C GLU A 57 -5.41 14.68 4.62
N VAL A 58 -6.32 14.67 3.66
CA VAL A 58 -6.00 14.86 2.24
C VAL A 58 -6.71 16.11 1.74
N LYS A 59 -5.96 16.99 1.10
CA LYS A 59 -6.47 18.22 0.46
C LYS A 59 -6.16 18.17 -1.03
N GLY A 60 -7.05 18.69 -1.86
CA GLY A 60 -6.85 18.77 -3.30
C GLY A 60 -7.21 17.50 -4.08
N LEU A 61 -8.01 16.59 -3.49
CA LEU A 61 -8.48 15.38 -4.21
C LEU A 61 -9.30 15.73 -5.46
N GLU A 62 -9.93 16.89 -5.48
CA GLU A 62 -10.66 17.44 -6.62
C GLU A 62 -9.78 17.70 -7.85
N ASN A 63 -8.46 17.79 -7.65
CA ASN A 63 -7.48 17.96 -8.74
C ASN A 63 -7.02 16.61 -9.33
N VAL A 64 -7.45 15.49 -8.76
CA VAL A 64 -7.08 14.16 -9.24
C VAL A 64 -8.07 13.72 -10.31
N ASP A 65 -7.64 13.73 -11.57
CA ASP A 65 -8.44 13.23 -12.69
C ASP A 65 -8.16 11.74 -12.89
N SER A 66 -9.15 10.90 -12.52
CA SER A 66 -9.04 9.44 -12.65
C SER A 66 -9.14 8.93 -14.09
N LEU A 67 -9.54 9.79 -15.02
CA LEU A 67 -9.75 9.43 -16.43
C LEU A 67 -8.51 9.70 -17.30
N LYS A 68 -7.56 10.48 -16.79
CA LYS A 68 -6.35 10.83 -17.55
C LYS A 68 -5.14 10.08 -17.00
N PRO A 69 -4.32 9.47 -17.87
CA PRO A 69 -3.05 8.92 -17.46
C PRO A 69 -2.13 10.04 -16.99
N CYS A 70 -1.55 9.88 -15.80
CA CYS A 70 -0.62 10.85 -15.24
C CYS A 70 0.41 10.16 -14.34
N ILE A 71 1.50 10.89 -14.07
CA ILE A 71 2.53 10.48 -13.12
C ILE A 71 2.36 11.29 -11.84
N TYR A 72 2.19 10.60 -10.72
CA TYR A 72 2.15 11.21 -9.39
C TYR A 72 3.57 11.24 -8.82
N ALA A 73 4.15 12.42 -8.71
CA ALA A 73 5.43 12.62 -8.05
C ALA A 73 5.20 13.21 -6.66
N ALA A 74 5.72 12.56 -5.64
CA ALA A 74 5.57 12.97 -4.25
C ALA A 74 6.92 13.06 -3.54
N ASN A 75 7.04 13.99 -2.59
CA ASN A 75 8.14 13.97 -1.65
C ASN A 75 8.03 12.70 -0.80
N HIS A 76 9.09 11.92 -0.72
CA HIS A 76 9.12 10.67 0.01
C HIS A 76 10.16 10.74 1.15
N GLN A 77 9.69 10.73 2.38
CA GLN A 77 10.52 10.86 3.59
C GLN A 77 10.37 9.66 4.53
N SER A 78 9.31 8.87 4.39
CA SER A 78 8.96 7.83 5.34
C SER A 78 8.15 6.70 4.69
N TRP A 79 8.21 5.50 5.26
CA TRP A 79 7.31 4.38 4.93
C TRP A 79 5.82 4.75 5.10
N PHE A 80 5.51 5.69 5.98
CA PHE A 80 4.14 6.18 6.16
C PHE A 80 3.56 6.88 4.94
N ASP A 81 4.40 7.46 4.09
CA ASP A 81 3.97 8.06 2.82
C ASP A 81 3.35 7.00 1.89
N ILE A 82 3.93 5.81 1.87
CA ILE A 82 3.41 4.66 1.10
C ILE A 82 2.02 4.28 1.60
N PHE A 83 1.86 4.14 2.92
CA PHE A 83 0.57 3.80 3.52
C PHE A 83 -0.48 4.89 3.25
N ALA A 84 -0.10 6.16 3.36
CA ALA A 84 -0.98 7.30 3.12
C ALA A 84 -1.47 7.35 1.67
N ILE A 85 -0.56 7.20 0.71
CA ILE A 85 -0.90 7.22 -0.72
C ILE A 85 -1.80 6.03 -1.06
N LEU A 86 -1.46 4.81 -0.64
CA LEU A 86 -2.28 3.62 -0.86
C LEU A 86 -3.67 3.75 -0.25
N ALA A 87 -3.76 4.29 0.96
CA ALA A 87 -5.03 4.39 1.68
C ALA A 87 -5.96 5.47 1.12
N LYS A 88 -5.40 6.58 0.63
CA LYS A 88 -6.14 7.81 0.38
C LYS A 88 -6.26 8.22 -1.09
N LEU A 89 -5.30 7.86 -1.95
CA LEU A 89 -5.39 8.22 -3.37
C LEU A 89 -6.52 7.40 -4.04
N PRO A 90 -7.56 8.05 -4.62
CA PRO A 90 -8.77 7.36 -5.07
C PRO A 90 -8.65 6.71 -6.46
N VAL A 91 -7.44 6.54 -6.97
CA VAL A 91 -7.17 5.97 -8.29
C VAL A 91 -6.33 4.70 -8.18
N GLN A 92 -6.40 3.86 -9.21
CA GLN A 92 -5.51 2.73 -9.35
C GLN A 92 -4.21 3.20 -10.01
N PHE A 93 -3.09 2.93 -9.36
CA PHE A 93 -1.77 3.35 -9.83
C PHE A 93 -0.74 2.22 -9.69
N ARG A 94 0.44 2.45 -10.24
CA ARG A 94 1.59 1.56 -10.15
C ARG A 94 2.74 2.30 -9.50
N TRP A 95 3.57 1.57 -8.77
CA TRP A 95 4.75 2.12 -8.14
C TRP A 95 5.97 2.02 -9.04
N LEU A 96 6.71 3.10 -9.13
CA LEU A 96 8.10 3.06 -9.53
C LEU A 96 8.94 2.89 -8.26
N ALA A 97 9.49 1.72 -8.05
CA ALA A 97 10.17 1.35 -6.81
C ALA A 97 11.58 0.82 -7.08
N LYS A 98 12.44 0.85 -6.05
CA LYS A 98 13.78 0.27 -6.14
C LYS A 98 13.73 -1.24 -6.33
N GLU A 99 14.63 -1.77 -7.15
CA GLU A 99 14.72 -3.21 -7.44
C GLU A 99 14.87 -4.06 -6.17
N GLU A 100 15.59 -3.57 -5.18
CA GLU A 100 15.84 -4.30 -3.93
C GLU A 100 14.56 -4.62 -3.16
N LEU A 101 13.51 -3.80 -3.30
CA LEU A 101 12.21 -4.04 -2.63
C LEU A 101 11.51 -5.28 -3.18
N PHE A 102 11.72 -5.61 -4.46
CA PHE A 102 11.17 -6.81 -5.08
C PHE A 102 11.85 -8.11 -4.60
N LYS A 103 13.00 -8.01 -3.93
CA LYS A 103 13.73 -9.14 -3.34
C LYS A 103 13.23 -9.49 -1.93
N ILE A 104 12.40 -8.64 -1.32
CA ILE A 104 11.83 -8.89 0.01
C ILE A 104 10.76 -9.99 -0.14
N PRO A 105 10.86 -11.10 0.64
CA PRO A 105 9.88 -12.18 0.59
C PRO A 105 8.44 -11.67 0.84
N VAL A 106 7.46 -12.25 0.16
CA VAL A 106 6.03 -11.88 0.18
C VAL A 106 5.77 -10.49 -0.38
N LEU A 107 6.44 -9.44 0.15
CA LEU A 107 6.25 -8.07 -0.32
C LEU A 107 6.62 -7.90 -1.80
N GLY A 108 7.78 -8.43 -2.21
CA GLY A 108 8.24 -8.34 -3.60
C GLY A 108 7.31 -9.04 -4.58
N ILE A 109 6.82 -10.23 -4.22
CA ILE A 109 5.85 -10.97 -5.05
C ILE A 109 4.52 -10.22 -5.11
N ALA A 110 4.05 -9.68 -3.98
CA ALA A 110 2.83 -8.88 -3.93
C ALA A 110 2.94 -7.58 -4.75
N MET A 111 4.10 -6.93 -4.73
CA MET A 111 4.38 -5.76 -5.57
C MET A 111 4.33 -6.11 -7.06
N THR A 112 4.91 -7.24 -7.45
CA THR A 112 4.86 -7.73 -8.84
C THR A 112 3.41 -8.03 -9.26
N ALA A 113 2.60 -8.61 -8.39
CA ALA A 113 1.18 -8.87 -8.66
C ALA A 113 0.35 -7.58 -8.82
N ASN A 114 0.79 -6.48 -8.21
CA ASN A 114 0.14 -5.18 -8.36
C ASN A 114 0.45 -4.49 -9.73
N GLY A 115 1.49 -4.90 -10.40
CA GLY A 115 1.90 -4.38 -11.70
C GLY A 115 3.00 -3.35 -11.63
#